data_aba13e7aee47b0ae4a839b65fd1eb241
#
_entry.id   aba13e7aee47b0ae4a839b65fd1eb241
#
_cell.length_a   1.000
_cell.length_b   1.000
_cell.length_c   1.000
_cell.angle_alpha   90.00
_cell.angle_beta   90.00
_cell.angle_gamma   90.00
#
_symmetry.space_group_name_H-M   'P 1'
#
loop_
_entity.id
_entity.type
_entity.pdbx_description
1 polymer ?
#
loop_
_entity_poly.entity_id
_entity_poly.type
_entity_poly.pdbx_seq_one_letter_code
_entity_poly.pdbx_strand_id
1 'polypeptide(L)'
;MVGCTTRPRETVKVQFAEPPWDERSAEWQVRDQQVGADHPARVIAKAMKQRDLTPLFARYVGAALPPIRPDLMLVIALIEIRLGRQRPSQWFRDTRENLVPQWAGYGVRPSRTCWYNFAGRIAPLLEQWNAEVLAIARQRSVTPAERMSLGGTSVAANASRHRLLNEATVAQRRTELENACQADAAERPPPSAPAWMAKHPDTREGQRRRYRRADQRGA
;
A
#
# COMPACT_ATOMS: atom_id res chain seq x y z
N MET A 1 47.68 -18.47 -7.92
CA MET A 1 46.21 -18.51 -7.91
C MET A 1 45.78 -18.86 -6.50
N VAL A 2 45.30 -17.87 -5.74
CA VAL A 2 44.85 -18.09 -4.36
C VAL A 2 43.35 -18.25 -4.42
N GLY A 3 42.85 -19.47 -4.20
CA GLY A 3 41.45 -19.79 -4.19
C GLY A 3 40.74 -19.15 -2.98
N CYS A 4 39.87 -18.17 -3.21
CA CYS A 4 39.03 -17.59 -2.20
C CYS A 4 37.89 -18.58 -1.89
N THR A 5 38.08 -19.38 -0.84
CA THR A 5 37.02 -20.28 -0.31
C THR A 5 36.04 -19.41 0.47
N THR A 6 34.95 -19.07 -0.16
CA THR A 6 33.78 -18.43 0.47
C THR A 6 33.15 -19.46 1.41
N ARG A 7 33.37 -19.30 2.73
CA ARG A 7 32.63 -20.08 3.75
C ARG A 7 31.13 -19.80 3.58
N PRO A 8 30.26 -20.83 3.58
CA PRO A 8 28.81 -20.62 3.61
C PRO A 8 28.49 -19.84 4.89
N ARG A 9 27.77 -18.72 4.73
CA ARG A 9 27.22 -17.96 5.88
C ARG A 9 26.27 -18.89 6.61
N GLU A 10 26.63 -19.30 7.83
CA GLU A 10 25.69 -19.94 8.75
C GLU A 10 24.44 -19.05 8.83
N THR A 11 23.28 -19.65 8.59
CA THR A 11 21.98 -19.00 8.77
C THR A 11 21.79 -18.72 10.26
N VAL A 12 22.18 -17.55 10.70
CA VAL A 12 21.94 -17.10 12.09
C VAL A 12 20.44 -17.11 12.32
N LYS A 13 19.99 -17.99 13.22
CA LYS A 13 18.59 -18.06 13.64
C LYS A 13 18.21 -16.72 14.25
N VAL A 14 17.28 -15.99 13.63
CA VAL A 14 16.83 -14.69 14.12
C VAL A 14 16.08 -14.89 15.43
N GLN A 15 16.56 -14.30 16.50
CA GLN A 15 15.85 -14.23 17.77
C GLN A 15 14.92 -13.04 17.75
N PHE A 16 13.62 -13.25 17.99
CA PHE A 16 12.62 -12.19 18.08
C PHE A 16 12.49 -11.70 19.53
N ALA A 17 12.14 -10.44 19.68
CA ALA A 17 11.80 -9.90 20.99
C ALA A 17 10.51 -10.53 21.52
N GLU A 18 10.51 -10.92 22.77
CA GLU A 18 9.28 -11.39 23.44
C GLU A 18 8.30 -10.22 23.61
N PRO A 19 7.00 -10.45 23.40
CA PRO A 19 6.01 -9.43 23.63
C PRO A 19 5.93 -9.06 25.13
N PRO A 20 5.56 -7.81 25.48
CA PRO A 20 5.44 -7.39 26.88
C PRO A 20 4.43 -8.19 27.69
N TRP A 21 3.40 -8.71 27.03
CA TRP A 21 2.34 -9.49 27.67
C TRP A 21 2.22 -10.87 27.03
N ASP A 22 1.69 -11.80 27.81
CA ASP A 22 1.18 -13.10 27.37
C ASP A 22 -0.30 -13.25 27.79
N GLU A 23 -0.93 -14.36 27.44
CA GLU A 23 -2.34 -14.63 27.78
C GLU A 23 -2.57 -14.80 29.28
N ARG A 24 -1.51 -14.93 30.11
CA ARG A 24 -1.56 -15.06 31.57
C ARG A 24 -1.36 -13.73 32.28
N SER A 25 -0.80 -12.74 31.60
CA SER A 25 -0.55 -11.43 32.20
C SER A 25 -1.85 -10.68 32.48
N ALA A 26 -1.92 -10.04 33.65
CA ALA A 26 -3.09 -9.30 34.09
C ALA A 26 -3.50 -8.20 33.09
N GLU A 27 -2.51 -7.52 32.50
CA GLU A 27 -2.71 -6.46 31.53
C GLU A 27 -3.39 -6.98 30.25
N TRP A 28 -3.03 -8.17 29.80
CA TRP A 28 -3.68 -8.79 28.64
C TRP A 28 -5.09 -9.28 28.98
N GLN A 29 -5.29 -9.93 30.12
CA GLN A 29 -6.59 -10.45 30.56
C GLN A 29 -7.65 -9.34 30.72
N VAL A 30 -7.26 -8.21 31.30
CA VAL A 30 -8.16 -7.05 31.40
C VAL A 30 -8.61 -6.57 30.01
N ARG A 31 -7.69 -6.52 29.05
CA ARG A 31 -8.03 -6.13 27.67
C ARG A 31 -8.85 -7.19 26.96
N ASP A 32 -8.56 -8.45 27.19
CA ASP A 32 -9.31 -9.56 26.62
C ASP A 32 -10.77 -9.54 27.02
N GLN A 33 -11.07 -9.23 28.28
CA GLN A 33 -12.44 -9.04 28.77
C GLN A 33 -13.14 -7.84 28.10
N GLN A 34 -12.41 -6.78 27.82
CA GLN A 34 -12.95 -5.58 27.17
C GLN A 34 -13.18 -5.76 25.65
N VAL A 35 -12.42 -6.65 25.01
CA VAL A 35 -12.65 -7.04 23.62
C VAL A 35 -13.80 -8.05 23.58
N GLY A 36 -14.98 -7.64 23.14
CA GLY A 36 -16.17 -8.50 23.09
C GLY A 36 -15.92 -9.86 22.44
N ALA A 37 -16.60 -10.90 22.89
CA ALA A 37 -16.40 -12.27 22.42
C ALA A 37 -16.56 -12.41 20.89
N ASP A 38 -17.51 -11.69 20.32
CA ASP A 38 -17.83 -11.70 18.88
C ASP A 38 -17.02 -10.66 18.07
N HIS A 39 -16.05 -10.01 18.70
CA HIS A 39 -15.30 -8.96 18.02
C HIS A 39 -14.50 -9.54 16.83
N PRO A 40 -14.59 -8.96 15.62
CA PRO A 40 -13.95 -9.48 14.41
C PRO A 40 -12.43 -9.67 14.52
N ALA A 41 -11.76 -8.90 15.38
CA ALA A 41 -10.33 -9.06 15.64
C ALA A 41 -9.97 -10.45 16.19
N ARG A 42 -10.87 -11.10 16.94
CA ARG A 42 -10.67 -12.46 17.45
C ARG A 42 -10.62 -13.48 16.32
N VAL A 43 -11.49 -13.32 15.32
CA VAL A 43 -11.49 -14.18 14.13
C VAL A 43 -10.16 -14.04 13.36
N ILE A 44 -9.69 -12.81 13.18
CA ILE A 44 -8.41 -12.54 12.51
C ILE A 44 -7.25 -13.17 13.30
N ALA A 45 -7.19 -12.93 14.62
CA ALA A 45 -6.13 -13.47 15.47
C ALA A 45 -6.12 -15.00 15.45
N LYS A 46 -7.29 -15.64 15.53
CA LYS A 46 -7.43 -17.11 15.46
C LYS A 46 -6.99 -17.64 14.10
N ALA A 47 -7.40 -17.03 13.02
CA ALA A 47 -7.04 -17.45 11.66
C ALA A 47 -5.51 -17.35 11.43
N MET A 48 -4.87 -16.31 11.95
CA MET A 48 -3.42 -16.13 11.81
C MET A 48 -2.62 -17.12 12.67
N LYS A 49 -3.13 -17.56 13.82
CA LYS A 49 -2.51 -18.64 14.61
C LYS A 49 -2.49 -19.98 13.85
N GLN A 50 -3.41 -20.20 12.93
CA GLN A 50 -3.54 -21.45 12.17
C GLN A 50 -2.80 -21.41 10.82
N ARG A 51 -2.31 -20.24 10.38
CA ARG A 51 -1.67 -20.07 9.09
C ARG A 51 -0.16 -20.31 9.19
N ASP A 52 0.41 -20.95 8.15
CA ASP A 52 1.85 -20.99 7.99
C ASP A 52 2.39 -19.59 7.62
N LEU A 53 3.15 -19.03 8.54
CA LEU A 53 3.80 -17.72 8.38
C LEU A 53 5.32 -17.84 8.17
N THR A 54 5.83 -19.04 7.90
CA THR A 54 7.26 -19.28 7.61
C THR A 54 7.81 -18.32 6.54
N PRO A 55 7.11 -18.05 5.41
CA PRO A 55 7.58 -17.10 4.41
C PRO A 55 7.73 -15.68 4.93
N LEU A 56 6.91 -15.27 5.90
CA LEU A 56 7.01 -13.97 6.55
C LEU A 56 8.22 -13.90 7.46
N PHE A 57 8.43 -14.92 8.30
CA PHE A 57 9.57 -15.00 9.21
C PHE A 57 10.91 -15.05 8.46
N ALA A 58 10.96 -15.73 7.33
CA ALA A 58 12.16 -15.82 6.47
C ALA A 58 12.66 -14.46 5.95
N ARG A 59 11.81 -13.42 5.98
CA ARG A 59 12.19 -12.06 5.58
C ARG A 59 12.93 -11.25 6.66
N TYR A 60 13.19 -11.86 7.81
CA TYR A 60 13.88 -11.23 8.94
C TYR A 60 15.28 -11.85 9.14
N VAL A 61 16.11 -11.78 8.12
CA VAL A 61 17.49 -12.29 8.19
C VAL A 61 18.44 -11.16 8.57
N GLY A 62 19.37 -11.42 9.51
CA GLY A 62 20.50 -10.54 9.80
C GLY A 62 20.17 -9.26 10.58
N ALA A 63 19.08 -9.24 11.34
CA ALA A 63 18.78 -8.12 12.23
C ALA A 63 19.80 -8.05 13.38
N ALA A 64 20.43 -6.88 13.56
CA ALA A 64 21.41 -6.64 14.62
C ALA A 64 20.79 -6.61 16.03
N LEU A 65 19.50 -6.28 16.13
CA LEU A 65 18.71 -6.29 17.35
C LEU A 65 17.52 -7.22 17.18
N PRO A 66 17.02 -7.87 18.25
CA PRO A 66 15.84 -8.72 18.18
C PRO A 66 14.64 -7.94 17.62
N PRO A 67 14.15 -8.28 16.42
CA PRO A 67 13.00 -7.61 15.86
C PRO A 67 11.72 -8.03 16.59
N ILE A 68 10.70 -7.16 16.54
CA ILE A 68 9.35 -7.53 17.00
C ILE A 68 8.83 -8.65 16.11
N ARG A 69 8.14 -9.60 16.71
CA ARG A 69 7.52 -10.75 16.03
C ARG A 69 6.60 -10.29 14.90
N PRO A 70 6.86 -10.72 13.66
CA PRO A 70 6.13 -10.24 12.49
C PRO A 70 4.68 -10.76 12.41
N ASP A 71 4.38 -11.89 13.03
CA ASP A 71 3.02 -12.43 13.14
C ASP A 71 2.11 -11.49 13.95
N LEU A 72 2.59 -10.94 15.07
CA LEU A 72 1.85 -9.96 15.85
C LEU A 72 1.58 -8.68 15.07
N MET A 73 2.60 -8.18 14.36
CA MET A 73 2.47 -7.02 13.49
C MET A 73 1.46 -7.27 12.36
N LEU A 74 1.44 -8.49 11.80
CA LEU A 74 0.50 -8.87 10.76
C LEU A 74 -0.94 -8.86 11.26
N VAL A 75 -1.19 -9.45 12.44
CA VAL A 75 -2.54 -9.45 13.05
C VAL A 75 -3.04 -8.02 13.27
N ILE A 76 -2.21 -7.15 13.83
CA ILE A 76 -2.56 -5.73 14.03
C ILE A 76 -2.85 -5.07 12.67
N ALA A 77 -1.98 -5.23 11.68
CA ALA A 77 -2.17 -4.62 10.37
C ALA A 77 -3.47 -5.06 9.69
N LEU A 78 -3.82 -6.35 9.77
CA LEU A 78 -5.08 -6.88 9.23
C LEU A 78 -6.32 -6.31 9.92
N ILE A 79 -6.27 -6.15 11.25
CA ILE A 79 -7.33 -5.51 12.02
C ILE A 79 -7.51 -4.05 11.58
N GLU A 80 -6.42 -3.32 11.46
CA GLU A 80 -6.42 -1.91 11.05
C GLU A 80 -6.90 -1.72 9.60
N ILE A 81 -6.45 -2.58 8.68
CA ILE A 81 -6.90 -2.56 7.28
C ILE A 81 -8.41 -2.83 7.19
N ARG A 82 -8.94 -3.77 7.97
CA ARG A 82 -10.37 -4.03 8.04
C ARG A 82 -11.17 -2.80 8.50
N LEU A 83 -10.57 -1.95 9.34
CA LEU A 83 -11.16 -0.68 9.79
C LEU A 83 -10.95 0.47 8.80
N GLY A 84 -10.41 0.19 7.59
CA GLY A 84 -10.11 1.20 6.57
C GLY A 84 -8.81 1.97 6.82
N ARG A 85 -8.01 1.59 7.80
CA ARG A 85 -6.74 2.23 8.16
C ARG A 85 -5.58 1.55 7.45
N GLN A 86 -5.24 2.03 6.27
CA GLN A 86 -4.27 1.39 5.37
C GLN A 86 -2.83 1.89 5.53
N ARG A 87 -2.60 2.94 6.32
CA ARG A 87 -1.28 3.58 6.42
C ARG A 87 -0.51 3.12 7.65
N PRO A 88 0.78 2.76 7.52
CA PRO A 88 1.63 2.39 8.65
C PRO A 88 1.70 3.45 9.76
N SER A 89 1.52 4.74 9.41
CA SER A 89 1.46 5.83 10.38
C SER A 89 0.20 5.78 11.26
N GLN A 90 -0.91 5.25 10.76
CA GLN A 90 -2.13 5.02 11.53
C GLN A 90 -1.93 3.84 12.48
N TRP A 91 -1.36 2.72 12.02
CA TRP A 91 -1.04 1.56 12.85
C TRP A 91 -0.09 1.92 14.00
N PHE A 92 0.91 2.79 13.72
CA PHE A 92 1.81 3.32 14.75
C PHE A 92 1.06 4.05 15.86
N ARG A 93 0.10 4.91 15.53
CA ARG A 93 -0.71 5.64 16.51
C ARG A 93 -1.63 4.68 17.26
N ASP A 94 -2.35 3.85 16.52
CA ASP A 94 -3.43 3.03 17.06
C ASP A 94 -2.91 1.91 17.99
N THR A 95 -1.70 1.40 17.79
CA THR A 95 -1.04 0.50 18.77
C THR A 95 -0.72 1.16 20.11
N ARG A 96 -0.78 2.48 20.20
CA ARG A 96 -0.55 3.24 21.44
C ARG A 96 -1.84 3.69 22.11
N GLU A 97 -2.85 3.99 21.31
CA GLU A 97 -4.05 4.67 21.74
C GLU A 97 -5.27 3.72 21.84
N ASN A 98 -5.29 2.64 21.04
CA ASN A 98 -6.47 1.80 20.91
C ASN A 98 -6.30 0.43 21.57
N LEU A 99 -7.35 0.01 22.27
CA LEU A 99 -7.43 -1.24 23.00
C LEU A 99 -7.17 -2.47 22.13
N VAL A 100 -7.84 -2.56 20.99
CA VAL A 100 -7.84 -3.78 20.15
C VAL A 100 -6.46 -4.07 19.54
N PRO A 101 -5.73 -3.12 18.95
CA PRO A 101 -4.35 -3.33 18.53
C PRO A 101 -3.40 -3.70 19.66
N GLN A 102 -3.57 -3.12 20.85
CA GLN A 102 -2.76 -3.47 22.03
C GLN A 102 -3.02 -4.91 22.49
N TRP A 103 -4.28 -5.32 22.56
CA TRP A 103 -4.68 -6.68 22.87
C TRP A 103 -4.12 -7.68 21.85
N ALA A 104 -4.34 -7.43 20.55
CA ALA A 104 -3.92 -8.32 19.48
C ALA A 104 -2.40 -8.45 19.36
N GLY A 105 -1.67 -7.40 19.71
CA GLY A 105 -0.21 -7.35 19.68
C GLY A 105 0.47 -7.73 21.00
N TYR A 106 -0.27 -8.18 22.00
CA TYR A 106 0.30 -8.51 23.31
C TYR A 106 1.16 -7.38 23.89
N GLY A 107 0.71 -6.14 23.71
CA GLY A 107 1.37 -4.95 24.23
C GLY A 107 2.58 -4.44 23.44
N VAL A 108 2.93 -5.04 22.31
CA VAL A 108 4.03 -4.52 21.47
C VAL A 108 3.72 -3.10 20.99
N ARG A 109 4.74 -2.26 20.99
CA ARG A 109 4.65 -0.87 20.55
C ARG A 109 5.70 -0.56 19.47
N PRO A 110 5.51 -1.06 18.24
CA PRO A 110 6.46 -0.83 17.16
C PRO A 110 6.69 0.66 16.91
N SER A 111 7.92 1.04 16.59
CA SER A 111 8.19 2.40 16.16
C SER A 111 7.56 2.68 14.78
N ARG A 112 7.45 3.95 14.41
CA ARG A 112 6.95 4.33 13.09
C ARG A 112 7.79 3.69 11.97
N THR A 113 9.12 3.73 12.09
CA THR A 113 10.05 3.10 11.14
C THR A 113 9.85 1.58 11.07
N CYS A 114 9.61 0.94 12.21
CA CYS A 114 9.34 -0.50 12.28
C CYS A 114 8.10 -0.87 11.44
N TRP A 115 7.03 -0.08 11.51
CA TRP A 115 5.83 -0.28 10.72
C TRP A 115 6.04 -0.11 9.22
N TYR A 116 6.82 0.91 8.79
CA TYR A 116 7.14 1.09 7.37
C TYR A 116 8.02 -0.05 6.83
N ASN A 117 9.02 -0.47 7.61
CA ASN A 117 9.86 -1.62 7.26
C ASN A 117 9.05 -2.92 7.18
N PHE A 118 8.11 -3.12 8.09
CA PHE A 118 7.19 -4.26 8.05
C PHE A 118 6.34 -4.24 6.78
N ALA A 119 5.72 -3.12 6.46
CA ALA A 119 4.91 -2.97 5.24
C ALA A 119 5.72 -3.29 3.97
N GLY A 120 6.97 -2.81 3.88
CA GLY A 120 7.87 -3.16 2.77
C GLY A 120 8.23 -4.65 2.72
N ARG A 121 8.36 -5.33 3.87
CA ARG A 121 8.66 -6.77 3.93
C ARG A 121 7.47 -7.64 3.54
N ILE A 122 6.24 -7.26 3.87
CA ILE A 122 5.06 -8.04 3.50
C ILE A 122 4.60 -7.80 2.07
N ALA A 123 4.88 -6.65 1.47
CA ALA A 123 4.42 -6.29 0.14
C ALA A 123 4.61 -7.40 -0.93
N PRO A 124 5.79 -8.04 -1.03
CA PRO A 124 6.00 -9.13 -1.99
C PRO A 124 5.21 -10.41 -1.70
N LEU A 125 4.69 -10.58 -0.46
CA LEU A 125 3.90 -11.75 -0.08
C LEU A 125 2.40 -11.53 -0.33
N LEU A 126 1.95 -10.28 -0.47
CA LEU A 126 0.53 -9.94 -0.57
C LEU A 126 -0.10 -10.51 -1.84
N GLU A 127 0.62 -10.50 -2.96
CA GLU A 127 0.14 -11.05 -4.23
C GLU A 127 -0.10 -12.55 -4.12
N GLN A 128 0.88 -13.29 -3.60
CA GLN A 128 0.76 -14.72 -3.35
C GLN A 128 -0.40 -15.03 -2.41
N TRP A 129 -0.49 -14.34 -1.27
CA TRP A 129 -1.56 -14.55 -0.30
C TRP A 129 -2.94 -14.22 -0.85
N ASN A 130 -3.05 -13.19 -1.69
CA ASN A 130 -4.30 -12.86 -2.36
C ASN A 130 -4.72 -13.99 -3.32
N ALA A 131 -3.79 -14.53 -4.09
CA ALA A 131 -4.07 -15.67 -4.97
C ALA A 131 -4.53 -16.92 -4.20
N GLU A 132 -3.91 -17.21 -3.05
CA GLU A 132 -4.31 -18.30 -2.16
C GLU A 132 -5.74 -18.11 -1.60
N VAL A 133 -6.05 -16.89 -1.13
CA VAL A 133 -7.38 -16.55 -0.62
C VAL A 133 -8.45 -16.72 -1.70
N LEU A 134 -8.17 -16.25 -2.92
CA LEU A 134 -9.07 -16.42 -4.07
C LEU A 134 -9.26 -17.89 -4.44
N ALA A 135 -8.20 -18.70 -4.39
CA ALA A 135 -8.29 -20.14 -4.63
C ALA A 135 -9.20 -20.84 -3.59
N ILE A 136 -9.02 -20.53 -2.30
CA ILE A 136 -9.86 -21.03 -1.21
C ILE A 136 -11.32 -20.59 -1.38
N ALA A 137 -11.56 -19.32 -1.74
CA ALA A 137 -12.91 -18.80 -1.95
C ALA A 137 -13.63 -19.52 -3.10
N ARG A 138 -12.90 -19.84 -4.17
CA ARG A 138 -13.42 -20.67 -5.28
C ARG A 138 -13.76 -22.08 -4.84
N GLN A 139 -12.85 -22.76 -4.13
CA GLN A 139 -13.07 -24.13 -3.63
C GLN A 139 -14.29 -24.20 -2.70
N ARG A 140 -14.53 -23.17 -1.90
CA ARG A 140 -15.67 -23.11 -0.97
C ARG A 140 -16.94 -22.55 -1.59
N SER A 141 -16.97 -22.30 -2.91
CA SER A 141 -18.09 -21.72 -3.64
C SER A 141 -18.60 -20.40 -3.05
N VAL A 142 -17.72 -19.66 -2.34
CA VAL A 142 -18.02 -18.34 -1.78
C VAL A 142 -18.17 -17.31 -2.92
N THR A 143 -17.49 -17.55 -4.03
CA THR A 143 -17.61 -16.74 -5.25
C THR A 143 -17.61 -17.65 -6.47
N PRO A 144 -18.60 -17.51 -7.40
CA PRO A 144 -18.64 -18.31 -8.62
C PRO A 144 -17.48 -17.98 -9.57
N ALA A 145 -16.76 -16.89 -9.36
CA ALA A 145 -15.60 -16.43 -10.15
C ALA A 145 -15.84 -16.31 -11.69
N GLU A 146 -17.09 -16.41 -12.13
CA GLU A 146 -17.47 -16.29 -13.55
C GLU A 146 -17.49 -14.83 -14.03
N ARG A 147 -17.55 -13.88 -13.11
CA ARG A 147 -17.50 -12.44 -13.42
C ARG A 147 -16.60 -11.74 -12.43
N MET A 148 -15.42 -11.36 -12.88
CA MET A 148 -14.56 -10.41 -12.16
C MET A 148 -14.90 -8.99 -12.63
N SER A 149 -15.47 -8.19 -11.75
CA SER A 149 -15.46 -6.74 -11.94
C SER A 149 -14.06 -6.25 -11.57
N LEU A 150 -13.25 -5.93 -12.56
CA LEU A 150 -12.11 -5.04 -12.36
C LEU A 150 -12.67 -3.65 -12.06
N GLY A 151 -12.93 -3.40 -10.79
CA GLY A 151 -13.16 -2.06 -10.30
C GLY A 151 -11.87 -1.28 -10.50
N GLY A 152 -11.69 -0.73 -11.70
CA GLY A 152 -10.66 0.27 -11.96
C GLY A 152 -11.01 1.50 -11.14
N THR A 153 -10.63 1.52 -9.87
CA THR A 153 -10.47 2.77 -9.16
C THR A 153 -9.28 3.44 -9.84
N SER A 154 -9.55 4.35 -10.74
CA SER A 154 -8.53 5.29 -11.20
C SER A 154 -8.10 6.04 -9.95
N VAL A 155 -6.98 5.61 -9.35
CA VAL A 155 -6.30 6.34 -8.31
C VAL A 155 -5.75 7.57 -9.01
N ALA A 156 -6.51 8.65 -8.98
CA ALA A 156 -6.03 9.95 -9.37
C ALA A 156 -4.98 10.37 -8.34
N ALA A 157 -3.74 9.92 -8.55
CA ALA A 157 -2.60 10.40 -7.78
C ALA A 157 -2.53 11.92 -7.97
N ASN A 158 -3.02 12.68 -6.98
CA ASN A 158 -3.02 14.14 -6.93
C ASN A 158 -3.67 14.89 -8.11
N ALA A 159 -4.42 14.22 -8.98
CA ALA A 159 -5.18 14.88 -10.04
C ALA A 159 -6.58 15.22 -9.50
N SER A 160 -6.91 16.50 -9.48
CA SER A 160 -8.28 16.95 -9.25
C SER A 160 -9.22 16.24 -10.24
N ARG A 161 -10.38 15.73 -9.78
CA ARG A 161 -11.42 15.15 -10.66
C ARG A 161 -11.77 16.07 -11.84
N HIS A 162 -11.68 17.37 -11.64
CA HIS A 162 -11.91 18.38 -12.68
C HIS A 162 -10.80 18.49 -13.72
N ARG A 163 -9.67 17.77 -13.56
CA ARG A 163 -8.57 17.72 -14.51
C ARG A 163 -8.54 16.42 -15.34
N LEU A 164 -9.44 15.49 -15.09
CA LEU A 164 -9.62 14.32 -15.95
C LEU A 164 -10.27 14.79 -17.25
N LEU A 165 -9.49 14.78 -18.32
CA LEU A 165 -9.95 15.13 -19.66
C LEU A 165 -10.35 13.84 -20.38
N ASN A 166 -11.51 13.83 -21.02
CA ASN A 166 -11.86 12.78 -21.96
C ASN A 166 -11.09 12.98 -23.28
N GLU A 167 -11.00 11.95 -24.09
CA GLU A 167 -10.23 11.94 -25.33
C GLU A 167 -10.67 13.07 -26.30
N ALA A 168 -11.96 13.29 -26.43
CA ALA A 168 -12.52 14.36 -27.26
C ALA A 168 -12.05 15.75 -26.80
N THR A 169 -12.07 15.99 -25.48
CA THR A 169 -11.58 17.26 -24.88
C THR A 169 -10.07 17.43 -25.07
N VAL A 170 -9.29 16.35 -25.01
CA VAL A 170 -7.85 16.38 -25.27
C VAL A 170 -7.58 16.74 -26.73
N ALA A 171 -8.28 16.11 -27.67
CA ALA A 171 -8.17 16.39 -29.10
C ALA A 171 -8.53 17.86 -29.41
N GLN A 172 -9.64 18.35 -28.87
CA GLN A 172 -10.05 19.74 -29.02
C GLN A 172 -8.97 20.71 -28.49
N ARG A 173 -8.51 20.50 -27.26
CA ARG A 173 -7.47 21.35 -26.64
C ARG A 173 -6.15 21.34 -27.42
N ARG A 174 -5.80 20.21 -28.03
CA ARG A 174 -4.63 20.09 -28.86
C ARG A 174 -4.76 20.97 -30.10
N THR A 175 -5.89 20.92 -30.77
CA THR A 175 -6.17 21.77 -31.96
C THR A 175 -6.12 23.25 -31.59
N GLU A 176 -6.77 23.66 -30.51
CA GLU A 176 -6.78 25.04 -30.02
C GLU A 176 -5.36 25.53 -29.68
N LEU A 177 -4.56 24.66 -29.04
CA LEU A 177 -3.18 24.97 -28.68
C LEU A 177 -2.25 25.08 -29.89
N GLU A 178 -2.43 24.23 -30.89
CA GLU A 178 -1.73 24.27 -32.18
C GLU A 178 -2.00 25.60 -32.92
N ASN A 179 -3.28 25.98 -33.00
CA ASN A 179 -3.70 27.26 -33.63
C ASN A 179 -3.14 28.48 -32.88
N ALA A 180 -3.12 28.44 -31.56
CA ALA A 180 -2.53 29.52 -30.75
C ALA A 180 -1.03 29.63 -30.92
N CYS A 181 -0.28 28.51 -30.99
CA CYS A 181 1.16 28.52 -31.26
C CYS A 181 1.48 28.97 -32.67
N GLN A 182 0.63 28.67 -33.66
CA GLN A 182 0.79 29.20 -35.03
C GLN A 182 0.55 30.72 -35.10
N ALA A 183 -0.45 31.23 -34.34
CA ALA A 183 -0.69 32.67 -34.23
C ALA A 183 0.49 33.38 -33.56
N ASP A 184 1.04 32.79 -32.48
CA ASP A 184 2.26 33.30 -31.80
C ASP A 184 3.46 33.40 -32.79
N ALA A 185 3.69 32.34 -33.59
CA ALA A 185 4.76 32.33 -34.59
C ALA A 185 4.56 33.34 -35.72
N ALA A 186 3.30 33.74 -36.00
CA ALA A 186 2.96 34.74 -37.01
C ALA A 186 2.86 36.16 -36.39
N GLU A 187 3.27 36.37 -35.14
CA GLU A 187 3.17 37.63 -34.37
C GLU A 187 1.75 38.23 -34.35
N ARG A 188 0.73 37.38 -34.48
CA ARG A 188 -0.67 37.77 -34.41
C ARG A 188 -1.21 37.55 -32.99
N PRO A 189 -2.10 38.42 -32.50
CA PRO A 189 -2.75 38.16 -31.21
C PRO A 189 -3.50 36.82 -31.29
N PRO A 190 -3.25 35.88 -30.37
CA PRO A 190 -3.97 34.61 -30.38
C PRO A 190 -5.45 34.86 -30.12
N PRO A 191 -6.37 34.07 -30.69
CA PRO A 191 -7.76 34.10 -30.31
C PRO A 191 -7.89 33.89 -28.79
N SER A 192 -8.93 34.46 -28.16
CA SER A 192 -9.15 34.43 -26.72
C SER A 192 -8.67 33.14 -26.08
N ALA A 193 -7.60 33.20 -25.28
CA ALA A 193 -7.01 32.04 -24.66
C ALA A 193 -7.90 31.54 -23.52
N PRO A 194 -8.46 30.34 -23.56
CA PRO A 194 -9.25 29.79 -22.49
C PRO A 194 -8.40 29.61 -21.21
N ALA A 195 -9.05 29.59 -20.05
CA ALA A 195 -8.39 29.57 -18.73
C ALA A 195 -7.38 28.42 -18.52
N TRP A 196 -7.52 27.32 -19.28
CA TRP A 196 -6.62 26.16 -19.21
C TRP A 196 -5.34 26.35 -20.04
N MET A 197 -5.31 27.31 -20.97
CA MET A 197 -4.18 27.58 -21.89
C MET A 197 -3.20 28.57 -21.26
N ALA A 198 -1.92 28.33 -21.42
CA ALA A 198 -0.88 29.21 -20.93
C ALA A 198 -0.93 30.59 -21.61
N LYS A 199 -0.73 31.65 -20.85
CA LYS A 199 -0.84 33.04 -21.34
C LYS A 199 0.36 33.49 -22.19
N HIS A 200 1.57 32.94 -21.92
CA HIS A 200 2.81 33.35 -22.62
C HIS A 200 3.17 32.38 -23.74
N PRO A 201 3.69 32.84 -24.90
CA PRO A 201 4.06 32.01 -26.03
C PRO A 201 5.00 30.86 -25.68
N ASP A 202 6.10 31.12 -24.97
CA ASP A 202 7.09 30.09 -24.60
C ASP A 202 6.46 28.98 -23.75
N THR A 203 5.54 29.36 -22.85
CA THR A 203 4.85 28.42 -21.96
C THR A 203 3.82 27.59 -22.75
N ARG A 204 3.17 28.19 -23.77
CA ARG A 204 2.26 27.49 -24.70
C ARG A 204 2.98 26.45 -25.51
N GLU A 205 4.15 26.75 -26.05
CA GLU A 205 4.98 25.79 -26.78
C GLU A 205 5.36 24.59 -25.87
N GLY A 206 5.76 24.85 -24.62
CA GLY A 206 6.03 23.81 -23.63
C GLY A 206 4.78 22.97 -23.31
N GLN A 207 3.60 23.59 -23.28
CA GLN A 207 2.32 22.92 -23.09
C GLN A 207 1.97 22.05 -24.31
N ARG A 208 2.15 22.52 -25.52
CA ARG A 208 1.97 21.79 -26.79
C ARG A 208 2.82 20.51 -26.83
N ARG A 209 4.11 20.61 -26.49
CA ARG A 209 5.01 19.44 -26.43
C ARG A 209 4.54 18.38 -25.45
N ARG A 210 3.96 18.77 -24.31
CA ARG A 210 3.39 17.81 -23.33
C ARG A 210 2.18 17.08 -23.87
N TYR A 211 1.27 17.76 -24.57
CA TYR A 211 0.10 17.15 -25.20
C TYR A 211 0.50 16.17 -26.31
N ARG A 212 1.51 16.47 -27.12
CA ARG A 212 2.05 15.55 -28.14
C ARG A 212 2.68 14.28 -27.54
N ARG A 213 3.42 14.41 -26.44
CA ARG A 213 4.02 13.25 -25.76
C ARG A 213 3.00 12.35 -25.09
N ALA A 214 1.88 12.87 -24.63
CA ALA A 214 0.81 12.08 -24.04
C ALA A 214 0.13 11.18 -25.08
N ASP A 215 -0.04 11.66 -26.29
CA ASP A 215 -0.60 10.94 -27.43
C ASP A 215 0.26 9.71 -27.83
N GLN A 216 1.58 9.89 -27.84
CA GLN A 216 2.54 8.81 -28.17
C GLN A 216 2.65 7.70 -27.12
N ARG A 217 2.12 7.91 -25.91
CA ARG A 217 2.12 6.91 -24.83
C ARG A 217 0.79 6.19 -24.65
N GLY A 218 -0.25 6.64 -25.33
CA GLY A 218 -1.59 6.06 -25.30
C GLY A 218 -1.92 5.20 -26.54
N ALA A 219 -1.04 5.16 -27.51
CA ALA A 219 -1.06 4.24 -28.67
C ALA A 219 -0.11 3.06 -28.40
#